data_a099d42d70959b8d29e6babc8fc6046d
#
_entry.id   a099d42d70959b8d29e6babc8fc6046d
#
_cell.length_a   1.000
_cell.length_b   1.000
_cell.length_c   1.000
_cell.angle_alpha   90.00
_cell.angle_beta   90.00
_cell.angle_gamma   90.00
#
_symmetry.space_group_name_H-M   'P 1'
#
loop_
_entity.id
_entity.type
_entity.pdbx_description
1 polymer ?
#
loop_
_entity_poly.entity_id
_entity_poly.type
_entity_poly.pdbx_seq_one_letter_code
_entity_poly.pdbx_strand_id
1 'polypeptide(L)'
;MSKIRFSMFRSLTSELIEAADITFDDYQFSYIDSNRTQKGVSKKDSSDTEHIEIPGKGCEWDPENHNLIIRRTCTVGKPAVLFDSYSGIANIDSVLGIATVVMSRDSSQRTVFSYNGDIVNSGNSCIMSDTIDLPPNTYRRSVELKTILYLKKKSPAPNGTFYANMEGAVFGVLTDTQIYLEEQSPEFPTRVIKLGPQKPLWKLEINWKNPRVDTFADTVRVIINESYPGYNEIWGLNADERKKNALKIEIYSSAMIAIIEKIREDEDLWNDTVNANLDSLEDGSICDWLCYLFNVVIGSYNLDTNEMSLEIRRKLGER
;
A
#
# COMPACT_ATOMS: atom_id res chain seq x y z
N MET A 1 -20.02 12.40 10.83
CA MET A 1 -21.33 12.15 10.15
C MET A 1 -21.11 11.03 9.13
N SER A 2 -21.62 9.84 9.36
CA SER A 2 -21.54 8.75 8.39
C SER A 2 -22.35 9.13 7.14
N LYS A 3 -21.71 9.18 5.99
CA LYS A 3 -22.40 9.39 4.71
C LYS A 3 -23.17 8.12 4.38
N ILE A 4 -24.50 8.16 4.48
CA ILE A 4 -25.36 7.08 3.98
C ILE A 4 -25.25 7.12 2.45
N ARG A 5 -24.62 6.10 1.86
CA ARG A 5 -24.57 5.93 0.39
C ARG A 5 -25.78 5.10 -0.02
N PHE A 6 -26.65 5.70 -0.82
CA PHE A 6 -27.73 4.98 -1.50
C PHE A 6 -27.24 4.56 -2.89
N SER A 7 -27.22 3.26 -3.17
CA SER A 7 -27.04 2.78 -4.55
C SER A 7 -28.37 2.89 -5.29
N MET A 8 -28.35 3.50 -6.48
CA MET A 8 -29.54 3.62 -7.35
C MET A 8 -29.83 2.33 -8.13
N PHE A 9 -28.93 1.34 -8.07
CA PHE A 9 -29.07 0.04 -8.70
C PHE A 9 -28.53 -1.04 -7.76
N ARG A 10 -28.84 -2.29 -8.08
CA ARG A 10 -28.39 -3.44 -7.30
C ARG A 10 -26.86 -3.51 -7.28
N SER A 11 -26.29 -3.65 -6.10
CA SER A 11 -24.83 -3.78 -5.88
C SER A 11 -24.44 -5.24 -5.66
N LEU A 12 -23.17 -5.52 -5.90
CA LEU A 12 -22.57 -6.82 -5.63
C LEU A 12 -22.56 -7.08 -4.12
N THR A 13 -22.98 -8.27 -3.71
CA THR A 13 -22.93 -8.73 -2.32
C THR A 13 -22.04 -9.95 -2.20
N SER A 14 -21.58 -10.27 -0.99
CA SER A 14 -20.75 -11.45 -0.71
C SER A 14 -21.44 -12.75 -1.12
N GLU A 15 -22.74 -12.84 -0.86
CA GLU A 15 -23.57 -14.01 -1.22
C GLU A 15 -23.64 -14.18 -2.75
N LEU A 16 -23.69 -13.08 -3.49
CA LEU A 16 -23.72 -13.14 -4.94
C LEU A 16 -22.36 -13.51 -5.55
N ILE A 17 -21.26 -13.06 -4.93
CA ILE A 17 -19.89 -13.46 -5.30
C ILE A 17 -19.74 -14.97 -5.14
N GLU A 18 -20.14 -15.50 -3.99
CA GLU A 18 -20.11 -16.93 -3.67
C GLU A 18 -21.02 -17.74 -4.61
N ALA A 19 -22.27 -17.29 -4.82
CA ALA A 19 -23.22 -17.97 -5.70
C ALA A 19 -22.77 -18.01 -7.16
N ALA A 20 -22.10 -16.95 -7.66
CA ALA A 20 -21.53 -16.88 -8.99
C ALA A 20 -20.20 -17.64 -9.12
N ASP A 21 -19.67 -18.15 -7.99
CA ASP A 21 -18.40 -18.88 -7.91
C ASP A 21 -17.24 -18.08 -8.52
N ILE A 22 -17.08 -16.84 -8.02
CA ILE A 22 -16.00 -15.94 -8.48
C ILE A 22 -14.75 -16.22 -7.65
N THR A 23 -13.71 -16.70 -8.30
CA THR A 23 -12.44 -17.05 -7.67
C THR A 23 -11.27 -16.41 -8.37
N PHE A 24 -10.19 -16.20 -7.64
CA PHE A 24 -8.96 -15.60 -8.14
C PHE A 24 -7.76 -16.48 -7.81
N ASP A 25 -6.86 -16.63 -8.77
CA ASP A 25 -5.54 -17.18 -8.52
C ASP A 25 -4.68 -16.18 -7.73
N ASP A 26 -3.57 -16.65 -7.21
CA ASP A 26 -2.55 -15.80 -6.60
C ASP A 26 -1.94 -14.82 -7.60
N TYR A 27 -1.57 -13.63 -7.10
CA TYR A 27 -0.78 -12.68 -7.89
C TYR A 27 0.59 -13.25 -8.24
N GLN A 28 0.96 -13.11 -9.50
CA GLN A 28 2.28 -13.42 -10.04
C GLN A 28 3.01 -12.13 -10.37
N PHE A 29 4.24 -12.00 -9.88
CA PHE A 29 5.07 -10.81 -10.07
C PHE A 29 6.28 -11.14 -10.91
N SER A 30 6.60 -10.25 -11.85
CA SER A 30 7.80 -10.36 -12.70
C SER A 30 8.25 -8.98 -13.15
N TYR A 31 9.47 -8.90 -13.68
CA TYR A 31 10.05 -7.69 -14.24
C TYR A 31 10.88 -8.02 -15.47
N ILE A 32 11.24 -7.00 -16.25
CA ILE A 32 12.15 -7.14 -17.38
C ILE A 32 13.50 -6.56 -16.97
N ASP A 33 14.53 -7.42 -17.02
CA ASP A 33 15.89 -7.00 -16.70
C ASP A 33 16.55 -6.21 -17.84
N SER A 34 17.75 -5.69 -17.61
CA SER A 34 18.54 -4.94 -18.58
C SER A 34 18.85 -5.73 -19.88
N ASN A 35 18.82 -7.06 -19.81
CA ASN A 35 19.01 -7.97 -20.96
C ASN A 35 17.70 -8.28 -21.69
N ARG A 36 16.60 -7.61 -21.34
CA ARG A 36 15.23 -7.84 -21.84
C ARG A 36 14.68 -9.25 -21.55
N THR A 37 15.16 -9.86 -20.47
CA THR A 37 14.67 -11.16 -20.00
C THR A 37 13.65 -10.95 -18.89
N GLN A 38 12.52 -11.67 -18.98
CA GLN A 38 11.52 -11.62 -17.90
C GLN A 38 11.99 -12.50 -16.75
N LYS A 39 12.09 -11.91 -15.57
CA LYS A 39 12.46 -12.59 -14.29
C LYS A 39 11.31 -12.49 -13.30
N GLY A 40 11.14 -13.52 -12.48
CA GLY A 40 10.14 -13.53 -11.41
C GLY A 40 10.56 -12.61 -10.25
N VAL A 41 9.56 -12.00 -9.60
CA VAL A 41 9.73 -11.30 -8.32
C VAL A 41 9.08 -12.17 -7.26
N SER A 42 9.86 -12.61 -6.28
CA SER A 42 9.33 -13.41 -5.17
C SER A 42 8.60 -12.51 -4.18
N LYS A 43 7.54 -13.06 -3.56
CA LYS A 43 6.89 -12.46 -2.39
C LYS A 43 7.74 -12.78 -1.15
N LYS A 44 7.66 -11.94 -0.11
CA LYS A 44 8.10 -12.36 1.22
C LYS A 44 7.16 -13.43 1.76
N ASP A 45 7.69 -14.32 2.58
CA ASP A 45 6.90 -15.39 3.21
C ASP A 45 5.86 -14.77 4.17
N SER A 46 4.65 -14.56 3.68
CA SER A 46 3.49 -14.13 4.44
C SER A 46 2.28 -14.95 4.01
N SER A 47 1.48 -15.38 4.97
CA SER A 47 0.17 -16.00 4.72
C SER A 47 -0.92 -14.96 4.41
N ASP A 48 -0.60 -13.67 4.50
CA ASP A 48 -1.52 -12.59 4.24
C ASP A 48 -1.68 -12.37 2.73
N THR A 49 -2.93 -12.48 2.24
CA THR A 49 -3.29 -12.28 0.83
C THR A 49 -3.75 -10.86 0.52
N GLU A 50 -4.06 -10.08 1.55
CA GLU A 50 -4.48 -8.69 1.43
C GLU A 50 -3.29 -7.74 1.46
N HIS A 51 -2.21 -8.12 2.16
CA HIS A 51 -0.98 -7.35 2.25
C HIS A 51 0.20 -8.17 1.73
N ILE A 52 0.69 -7.82 0.57
CA ILE A 52 1.79 -8.54 -0.12
C ILE A 52 3.03 -7.67 -0.11
N GLU A 53 4.13 -8.19 0.42
CA GLU A 53 5.42 -7.53 0.37
C GLU A 53 6.30 -8.12 -0.74
N ILE A 54 6.89 -7.25 -1.55
CA ILE A 54 7.89 -7.57 -2.58
C ILE A 54 9.02 -6.54 -2.54
N PRO A 55 10.27 -6.90 -2.91
CA PRO A 55 10.72 -8.24 -3.26
C PRO A 55 10.95 -9.14 -2.05
N GLY A 56 10.86 -10.45 -2.26
CA GLY A 56 11.37 -11.44 -1.32
C GLY A 56 12.90 -11.53 -1.35
N LYS A 57 13.47 -12.32 -0.45
CA LYS A 57 14.93 -12.47 -0.30
C LYS A 57 15.59 -12.95 -1.60
N GLY A 58 16.70 -12.30 -1.98
CA GLY A 58 17.53 -12.69 -3.13
C GLY A 58 16.97 -12.26 -4.49
N CYS A 59 15.99 -11.39 -4.53
CA CYS A 59 15.47 -10.82 -5.76
C CYS A 59 16.22 -9.52 -6.10
N GLU A 60 16.64 -9.39 -7.38
CA GLU A 60 17.36 -8.22 -7.90
C GLU A 60 16.41 -7.11 -8.42
N TRP A 61 15.10 -7.28 -8.23
CA TRP A 61 14.13 -6.28 -8.65
C TRP A 61 14.26 -5.01 -7.80
N ASP A 62 14.19 -3.85 -8.47
CA ASP A 62 14.29 -2.53 -7.88
C ASP A 62 13.24 -1.62 -8.54
N PRO A 63 12.32 -1.02 -7.77
CA PRO A 63 11.23 -0.20 -8.30
C PRO A 63 11.69 1.08 -9.03
N GLU A 64 12.90 1.57 -8.77
CA GLU A 64 13.45 2.74 -9.45
C GLU A 64 13.92 2.44 -10.87
N ASN A 65 14.47 1.23 -11.09
CA ASN A 65 15.14 0.87 -12.34
C ASN A 65 14.36 -0.15 -13.18
N HIS A 66 13.45 -0.92 -12.59
CA HIS A 66 12.73 -1.98 -13.26
C HIS A 66 11.22 -1.74 -13.25
N ASN A 67 10.54 -2.14 -14.32
CA ASN A 67 9.08 -2.24 -14.30
C ASN A 67 8.62 -3.38 -13.39
N LEU A 68 7.35 -3.35 -12.99
CA LEU A 68 6.70 -4.46 -12.29
C LEU A 68 5.51 -4.95 -13.13
N ILE A 69 5.58 -6.20 -13.57
CA ILE A 69 4.50 -6.86 -14.27
C ILE A 69 3.75 -7.74 -13.27
N ILE A 70 2.46 -7.43 -13.08
CA ILE A 70 1.57 -8.16 -12.19
C ILE A 70 0.55 -8.90 -13.04
N ARG A 71 0.38 -10.20 -12.80
CA ARG A 71 -0.62 -11.02 -13.48
C ARG A 71 -1.51 -11.72 -12.49
N ARG A 72 -2.78 -11.81 -12.83
CA ARG A 72 -3.77 -12.56 -12.08
C ARG A 72 -4.85 -13.12 -13.00
N THR A 73 -5.34 -14.32 -12.67
CA THR A 73 -6.46 -14.95 -13.36
C THR A 73 -7.69 -14.91 -12.45
N CYS A 74 -8.84 -14.67 -13.07
CA CYS A 74 -10.16 -14.73 -12.44
C CYS A 74 -11.00 -15.79 -13.14
N THR A 75 -11.66 -16.63 -12.36
CA THR A 75 -12.65 -17.61 -12.85
C THR A 75 -14.02 -17.24 -12.31
N VAL A 76 -15.00 -17.15 -13.20
CA VAL A 76 -16.42 -17.02 -12.84
C VAL A 76 -17.11 -18.33 -13.20
N GLY A 77 -17.39 -19.15 -12.21
CA GLY A 77 -17.90 -20.51 -12.40
C GLY A 77 -19.34 -20.54 -12.89
N LYS A 78 -20.18 -19.61 -12.43
CA LYS A 78 -21.63 -19.56 -12.72
C LYS A 78 -22.07 -18.16 -13.14
N PRO A 79 -21.68 -17.66 -14.32
CA PRO A 79 -21.98 -16.30 -14.75
C PRO A 79 -23.47 -15.96 -14.77
N ALA A 80 -24.33 -16.91 -15.14
CA ALA A 80 -25.77 -16.72 -15.23
C ALA A 80 -26.42 -16.17 -13.96
N VAL A 81 -25.85 -16.46 -12.78
CA VAL A 81 -26.35 -15.98 -11.49
C VAL A 81 -26.31 -14.46 -11.38
N LEU A 82 -25.34 -13.80 -12.02
CA LEU A 82 -25.20 -12.35 -12.04
C LEU A 82 -26.32 -11.66 -12.84
N PHE A 83 -27.01 -12.40 -13.70
CA PHE A 83 -28.08 -11.93 -14.60
C PHE A 83 -29.48 -12.41 -14.18
N ASP A 84 -29.59 -13.09 -13.03
CA ASP A 84 -30.87 -13.57 -12.53
C ASP A 84 -31.83 -12.42 -12.29
N SER A 85 -33.10 -12.59 -12.67
CA SER A 85 -34.11 -11.52 -12.60
C SER A 85 -34.46 -11.08 -11.18
N TYR A 86 -34.27 -11.95 -10.18
CA TYR A 86 -34.61 -11.69 -8.79
C TYR A 86 -33.38 -11.25 -7.94
N SER A 87 -32.27 -11.91 -8.12
CA SER A 87 -31.07 -11.73 -7.32
C SER A 87 -29.88 -11.12 -8.07
N GLY A 88 -29.88 -11.16 -9.40
CA GLY A 88 -28.80 -10.66 -10.23
C GLY A 88 -28.69 -9.13 -10.21
N ILE A 89 -27.52 -8.66 -10.60
CA ILE A 89 -27.16 -7.22 -10.62
C ILE A 89 -27.25 -6.60 -12.01
N ALA A 90 -27.28 -7.43 -13.07
CA ALA A 90 -27.28 -6.97 -14.44
C ALA A 90 -28.46 -7.55 -15.24
N ASN A 91 -28.87 -6.82 -16.27
CA ASN A 91 -29.87 -7.30 -17.21
C ASN A 91 -29.29 -8.44 -18.07
N ILE A 92 -30.15 -9.37 -18.50
CA ILE A 92 -29.81 -10.59 -19.24
C ILE A 92 -28.98 -10.34 -20.51
N ASP A 93 -29.19 -9.22 -21.19
CA ASP A 93 -28.50 -8.83 -22.41
C ASP A 93 -27.31 -7.89 -22.17
N SER A 94 -26.96 -7.64 -20.93
CA SER A 94 -25.80 -6.83 -20.56
C SER A 94 -24.50 -7.64 -20.66
N VAL A 95 -23.39 -6.94 -20.73
CA VAL A 95 -22.05 -7.52 -20.60
C VAL A 95 -21.39 -6.92 -19.38
N LEU A 96 -20.89 -7.77 -18.49
CA LEU A 96 -20.09 -7.35 -17.36
C LEU A 96 -18.59 -7.54 -17.65
N GLY A 97 -17.77 -6.78 -16.94
CA GLY A 97 -16.32 -6.87 -17.00
C GLY A 97 -15.70 -6.80 -15.62
N ILE A 98 -14.49 -7.30 -15.51
CA ILE A 98 -13.63 -7.14 -14.35
C ILE A 98 -12.49 -6.20 -14.71
N ALA A 99 -12.11 -5.34 -13.78
CA ALA A 99 -10.97 -4.45 -13.93
C ALA A 99 -10.25 -4.28 -12.58
N THR A 100 -8.92 -4.12 -12.63
CA THR A 100 -8.12 -3.73 -11.48
C THR A 100 -7.83 -2.23 -11.55
N VAL A 101 -8.22 -1.53 -10.52
CA VAL A 101 -7.85 -0.14 -10.28
C VAL A 101 -6.57 -0.14 -9.47
N VAL A 102 -5.50 0.34 -10.05
CA VAL A 102 -4.20 0.52 -9.39
C VAL A 102 -4.16 1.94 -8.85
N MET A 103 -3.94 2.08 -7.56
CA MET A 103 -3.83 3.37 -6.90
C MET A 103 -2.54 3.43 -6.09
N SER A 104 -1.88 4.58 -6.13
CA SER A 104 -0.81 4.90 -5.21
C SER A 104 -1.10 6.26 -4.60
N ARG A 105 -1.20 6.29 -3.28
CA ARG A 105 -1.42 7.53 -2.53
C ARG A 105 -0.17 8.41 -2.56
N ASP A 106 1.01 7.78 -2.45
CA ASP A 106 2.29 8.48 -2.42
C ASP A 106 2.61 9.21 -3.73
N SER A 107 2.20 8.66 -4.89
CA SER A 107 2.40 9.28 -6.20
C SER A 107 1.14 9.95 -6.77
N SER A 108 0.02 9.95 -6.03
CA SER A 108 -1.29 10.49 -6.46
C SER A 108 -1.75 9.95 -7.82
N GLN A 109 -1.39 8.71 -8.13
CA GLN A 109 -1.68 8.08 -9.40
C GLN A 109 -2.82 7.08 -9.28
N ARG A 110 -3.65 7.03 -10.34
CA ARG A 110 -4.71 6.07 -10.48
C ARG A 110 -4.81 5.61 -11.94
N THR A 111 -4.70 4.31 -12.15
CA THR A 111 -4.81 3.68 -13.48
C THR A 111 -5.75 2.49 -13.41
N VAL A 112 -6.45 2.20 -14.51
CA VAL A 112 -7.40 1.08 -14.59
C VAL A 112 -6.94 0.10 -15.67
N PHE A 113 -6.83 -1.16 -15.31
CA PHE A 113 -6.50 -2.26 -16.20
C PHE A 113 -7.69 -3.22 -16.29
N SER A 114 -8.19 -3.47 -17.49
CA SER A 114 -9.34 -4.35 -17.69
C SER A 114 -8.88 -5.77 -17.97
N TYR A 115 -9.53 -6.74 -17.36
CA TYR A 115 -9.34 -8.15 -17.68
C TYR A 115 -9.77 -8.45 -19.12
N ASN A 116 -9.03 -9.33 -19.76
CA ASN A 116 -9.39 -9.83 -21.08
C ASN A 116 -10.57 -10.79 -20.93
N GLY A 117 -11.66 -10.49 -21.62
CA GLY A 117 -12.87 -11.32 -21.62
C GLY A 117 -14.13 -10.53 -21.26
N ASP A 118 -15.23 -11.23 -21.38
CA ASP A 118 -16.57 -10.72 -21.13
C ASP A 118 -17.35 -11.71 -20.27
N ILE A 119 -18.06 -11.19 -19.27
CA ILE A 119 -19.02 -11.97 -18.49
C ILE A 119 -20.39 -11.72 -19.12
N VAL A 120 -20.95 -12.77 -19.71
CA VAL A 120 -22.28 -12.77 -20.33
C VAL A 120 -23.18 -13.77 -19.63
N ASN A 121 -24.50 -13.63 -19.80
CA ASN A 121 -25.45 -14.61 -19.31
C ASN A 121 -25.26 -15.96 -20.03
N SER A 122 -24.50 -16.83 -19.44
CA SER A 122 -24.20 -18.15 -20.01
C SER A 122 -24.13 -19.20 -18.90
N GLY A 123 -24.43 -20.46 -19.28
CA GLY A 123 -24.26 -21.60 -18.38
C GLY A 123 -22.82 -22.10 -18.26
N ASN A 124 -21.90 -21.55 -19.06
CA ASN A 124 -20.49 -21.96 -19.06
C ASN A 124 -19.68 -21.02 -18.19
N SER A 125 -18.70 -21.56 -17.48
CA SER A 125 -17.71 -20.77 -16.76
C SER A 125 -16.88 -19.92 -17.72
N CYS A 126 -16.41 -18.77 -17.26
CA CYS A 126 -15.46 -17.95 -18.00
C CYS A 126 -14.19 -17.72 -17.19
N ILE A 127 -13.05 -17.76 -17.87
CA ILE A 127 -11.73 -17.51 -17.31
C ILE A 127 -11.19 -16.24 -17.97
N MET A 128 -10.73 -15.32 -17.16
CA MET A 128 -10.22 -14.02 -17.60
C MET A 128 -8.88 -13.76 -16.92
N SER A 129 -7.98 -13.07 -17.60
CA SER A 129 -6.69 -12.69 -17.03
C SER A 129 -6.43 -11.21 -17.22
N ASP A 130 -5.66 -10.65 -16.29
CA ASP A 130 -5.15 -9.30 -16.36
C ASP A 130 -3.62 -9.31 -16.42
N THR A 131 -3.06 -8.29 -17.04
CA THR A 131 -1.63 -8.00 -17.01
C THR A 131 -1.46 -6.50 -16.76
N ILE A 132 -0.97 -6.17 -15.59
CA ILE A 132 -0.69 -4.81 -15.16
C ILE A 132 0.81 -4.59 -15.33
N ASP A 133 1.21 -3.59 -16.10
CA ASP A 133 2.60 -3.19 -16.25
C ASP A 133 2.79 -1.82 -15.58
N LEU A 134 3.51 -1.82 -14.48
CA LEU A 134 3.83 -0.62 -13.72
C LEU A 134 5.23 -0.14 -14.14
N PRO A 135 5.33 1.05 -14.77
CA PRO A 135 6.62 1.58 -15.21
C PRO A 135 7.58 1.84 -14.04
N PRO A 136 8.90 1.78 -14.26
CA PRO A 136 9.87 2.08 -13.23
C PRO A 136 9.72 3.53 -12.74
N ASN A 137 10.08 3.78 -11.50
CA ASN A 137 10.05 5.08 -10.83
C ASN A 137 8.68 5.80 -10.84
N THR A 138 7.59 5.06 -11.04
CA THR A 138 6.23 5.62 -11.10
C THR A 138 5.49 5.45 -9.78
N TYR A 139 5.69 4.32 -9.14
CA TYR A 139 5.05 3.95 -7.89
C TYR A 139 6.11 3.81 -6.80
N ARG A 140 5.84 4.40 -5.65
CA ARG A 140 6.74 4.36 -4.50
C ARG A 140 6.06 3.67 -3.33
N ARG A 141 6.83 3.04 -2.47
CA ARG A 141 6.39 2.38 -1.23
C ARG A 141 5.30 1.32 -1.42
N SER A 142 4.10 1.72 -1.84
CA SER A 142 3.00 0.78 -1.99
C SER A 142 2.05 1.14 -3.12
N VAL A 143 1.35 0.11 -3.60
CA VAL A 143 0.22 0.25 -4.53
C VAL A 143 -0.96 -0.55 -4.01
N GLU A 144 -2.13 0.05 -4.08
CA GLU A 144 -3.41 -0.59 -3.79
C GLU A 144 -4.00 -1.14 -5.10
N LEU A 145 -4.31 -2.44 -5.13
CA LEU A 145 -4.95 -3.12 -6.25
C LEU A 145 -6.39 -3.45 -5.88
N LYS A 146 -7.32 -2.65 -6.37
CA LYS A 146 -8.75 -2.84 -6.12
C LYS A 146 -9.41 -3.45 -7.34
N THR A 147 -9.76 -4.73 -7.29
CA THR A 147 -10.46 -5.42 -8.37
C THR A 147 -11.95 -5.20 -8.25
N ILE A 148 -12.57 -4.72 -9.30
CA ILE A 148 -13.98 -4.32 -9.37
C ILE A 148 -14.75 -5.09 -10.45
N LEU A 149 -16.04 -5.33 -10.19
CA LEU A 149 -17.00 -5.78 -11.19
C LEU A 149 -17.77 -4.56 -11.70
N TYR A 150 -17.84 -4.39 -13.02
CA TYR A 150 -18.46 -3.22 -13.64
C TYR A 150 -19.32 -3.58 -14.84
N LEU A 151 -20.21 -2.68 -15.23
CA LEU A 151 -21.02 -2.78 -16.45
C LEU A 151 -20.16 -2.39 -17.65
N LYS A 152 -19.74 -3.38 -18.46
CA LYS A 152 -18.92 -3.16 -19.65
C LYS A 152 -19.77 -2.72 -20.85
N LYS A 153 -20.97 -3.34 -21.01
CA LYS A 153 -21.92 -2.97 -22.05
C LYS A 153 -23.34 -3.08 -21.49
N LYS A 154 -24.11 -2.01 -21.63
CA LYS A 154 -25.50 -1.98 -21.20
C LYS A 154 -26.41 -2.79 -22.12
N SER A 155 -27.51 -3.30 -21.58
CA SER A 155 -28.57 -3.92 -22.38
C SER A 155 -29.18 -2.91 -23.36
N PRO A 156 -29.49 -3.30 -24.60
CA PRO A 156 -30.20 -2.46 -25.55
C PRO A 156 -31.65 -2.14 -25.10
N ALA A 157 -32.24 -3.00 -24.29
CA ALA A 157 -33.59 -2.81 -23.76
C ALA A 157 -33.52 -2.35 -22.30
N PRO A 158 -34.00 -1.16 -21.94
CA PRO A 158 -34.04 -0.73 -20.53
C PRO A 158 -35.15 -1.50 -19.82
N ASN A 159 -34.81 -2.54 -19.09
CA ASN A 159 -35.73 -3.31 -18.30
C ASN A 159 -35.52 -3.04 -16.82
N GLY A 160 -36.44 -2.24 -16.24
CA GLY A 160 -36.56 -2.05 -14.79
C GLY A 160 -35.66 -0.97 -14.20
N THR A 161 -36.12 -0.41 -13.13
CA THR A 161 -35.53 0.74 -12.42
C THR A 161 -34.32 0.37 -11.53
N PHE A 162 -34.00 -0.93 -11.42
CA PHE A 162 -32.99 -1.41 -10.45
C PHE A 162 -31.69 -1.90 -11.06
N TYR A 163 -31.52 -1.79 -12.38
CA TYR A 163 -30.28 -2.15 -13.04
C TYR A 163 -29.47 -0.91 -13.45
N ALA A 164 -28.16 -1.00 -13.38
CA ALA A 164 -27.29 0.02 -13.93
C ALA A 164 -27.50 0.15 -15.45
N ASN A 165 -27.65 1.39 -15.93
CA ASN A 165 -27.89 1.72 -17.34
C ASN A 165 -26.77 2.55 -17.97
N MET A 166 -25.70 2.77 -17.24
CA MET A 166 -24.52 3.54 -17.69
C MET A 166 -23.29 2.62 -17.70
N GLU A 167 -22.66 2.50 -18.85
CA GLU A 167 -21.41 1.76 -19.01
C GLU A 167 -20.33 2.36 -18.11
N GLY A 168 -19.51 1.51 -17.49
CA GLY A 168 -18.56 1.89 -16.46
C GLY A 168 -19.15 1.95 -15.04
N ALA A 169 -20.47 1.73 -14.85
CA ALA A 169 -21.04 1.63 -13.52
C ALA A 169 -20.42 0.46 -12.73
N VAL A 170 -19.90 0.73 -11.54
CA VAL A 170 -19.24 -0.26 -10.67
C VAL A 170 -20.27 -0.87 -9.74
N PHE A 171 -20.42 -2.19 -9.79
CA PHE A 171 -21.35 -2.93 -8.93
C PHE A 171 -20.78 -3.20 -7.54
N GLY A 172 -19.47 -3.37 -7.44
CA GLY A 172 -18.79 -3.61 -6.18
C GLY A 172 -17.30 -3.97 -6.35
N VAL A 173 -16.65 -4.14 -5.21
CA VAL A 173 -15.26 -4.58 -5.11
C VAL A 173 -15.24 -6.08 -4.90
N LEU A 174 -14.42 -6.78 -5.67
CA LEU A 174 -14.20 -8.21 -5.58
C LEU A 174 -13.03 -8.54 -4.66
N THR A 175 -11.91 -7.83 -4.82
CA THR A 175 -10.73 -7.95 -3.96
C THR A 175 -10.09 -6.57 -3.77
N ASP A 176 -9.49 -6.39 -2.59
CA ASP A 176 -8.69 -5.22 -2.22
C ASP A 176 -7.37 -5.73 -1.66
N THR A 177 -6.27 -5.40 -2.33
CA THR A 177 -4.94 -5.93 -1.98
C THR A 177 -3.94 -4.80 -2.00
N GLN A 178 -3.17 -4.66 -0.94
CA GLN A 178 -2.07 -3.71 -0.87
C GLN A 178 -0.74 -4.41 -1.14
N ILE A 179 0.04 -3.90 -2.08
CA ILE A 179 1.36 -4.40 -2.41
C ILE A 179 2.39 -3.39 -1.96
N TYR A 180 3.31 -3.82 -1.12
CA TYR A 180 4.44 -3.05 -0.68
C TYR A 180 5.63 -3.33 -1.60
N LEU A 181 6.14 -2.28 -2.26
CA LEU A 181 7.13 -2.36 -3.33
C LEU A 181 8.58 -2.22 -2.83
N GLU A 182 8.72 -1.79 -1.60
CA GLU A 182 10.01 -1.65 -0.94
C GLU A 182 9.99 -2.48 0.33
N GLU A 183 11.15 -2.95 0.77
CA GLU A 183 11.22 -3.44 2.14
C GLU A 183 10.61 -2.37 3.03
N GLN A 184 9.56 -2.75 3.77
CA GLN A 184 9.10 -1.95 4.90
C GLN A 184 10.14 -2.04 6.04
N SER A 185 11.38 -1.62 5.75
CA SER A 185 12.01 -0.77 6.72
C SER A 185 11.44 0.61 6.43
N PRO A 186 10.73 1.25 7.33
CA PRO A 186 10.50 2.67 7.21
C PRO A 186 11.90 3.28 7.20
N GLU A 187 12.46 3.47 5.98
CA GLU A 187 13.66 4.27 5.89
C GLU A 187 13.23 5.62 6.43
N PHE A 188 13.73 5.89 7.60
CA PHE A 188 13.46 7.16 8.25
C PHE A 188 13.81 8.25 7.24
N PRO A 189 12.91 9.19 6.92
CA PRO A 189 13.13 10.17 5.88
C PRO A 189 14.48 10.85 6.09
N THR A 190 15.46 10.50 5.26
CA THR A 190 16.87 10.91 5.45
C THR A 190 17.35 11.67 4.23
N ARG A 191 18.04 12.79 4.47
CA ARG A 191 18.64 13.60 3.41
C ARG A 191 20.09 13.93 3.73
N VAL A 192 20.96 13.77 2.76
CA VAL A 192 22.38 14.16 2.87
C VAL A 192 22.55 15.55 2.27
N ILE A 193 23.08 16.50 3.05
CA ILE A 193 23.34 17.88 2.59
C ILE A 193 24.62 18.45 3.22
N LYS A 194 25.19 19.45 2.61
CA LYS A 194 26.36 20.18 3.12
C LYS A 194 25.93 21.27 4.09
N LEU A 195 26.11 21.05 5.37
CA LEU A 195 25.82 22.05 6.42
C LEU A 195 27.05 22.87 6.85
N GLY A 196 28.26 22.39 6.50
CA GLY A 196 29.55 22.92 6.93
C GLY A 196 30.22 22.06 8.00
N PRO A 197 31.59 22.10 8.08
CA PRO A 197 32.36 21.17 8.90
C PRO A 197 32.22 21.38 10.41
N GLN A 198 31.71 22.53 10.85
CA GLN A 198 31.49 22.87 12.26
C GLN A 198 30.10 22.48 12.77
N LYS A 199 29.24 21.97 11.88
CA LYS A 199 27.90 21.50 12.24
C LYS A 199 27.94 20.01 12.59
N PRO A 200 26.98 19.52 13.44
CA PRO A 200 26.92 18.10 13.82
C PRO A 200 26.77 17.19 12.58
N LEU A 201 27.15 15.92 12.78
CA LEU A 201 27.01 14.88 11.74
C LEU A 201 25.57 14.72 11.26
N TRP A 202 24.62 14.87 12.19
CA TRP A 202 23.21 14.77 11.88
C TRP A 202 22.36 15.74 12.71
N LYS A 203 21.15 16.02 12.22
CA LYS A 203 20.10 16.73 12.94
C LYS A 203 18.73 16.20 12.53
N LEU A 204 17.75 16.32 13.43
CA LEU A 204 16.36 16.05 13.13
C LEU A 204 15.65 17.37 12.77
N GLU A 205 14.90 17.37 11.67
CA GLU A 205 13.98 18.44 11.30
C GLU A 205 12.55 17.93 11.45
N ILE A 206 11.73 18.72 12.15
CA ILE A 206 10.32 18.45 12.41
C ILE A 206 9.54 19.71 12.02
N ASN A 207 8.73 19.63 10.97
CA ASN A 207 8.04 20.76 10.37
C ASN A 207 6.52 20.59 10.29
N TRP A 208 5.94 19.67 11.07
CA TRP A 208 4.49 19.53 11.09
C TRP A 208 3.79 20.70 11.79
N LYS A 209 2.56 20.99 11.36
CA LYS A 209 1.64 21.94 11.98
C LYS A 209 0.49 21.22 12.68
N ASN A 210 0.00 20.15 12.05
CA ASN A 210 -1.05 19.31 12.60
C ASN A 210 -0.68 17.81 12.44
N PRO A 211 -0.12 17.18 13.49
CA PRO A 211 0.30 15.78 13.44
C PRO A 211 -0.80 14.77 13.11
N ARG A 212 -2.07 15.15 13.24
CA ARG A 212 -3.21 14.28 12.87
C ARG A 212 -3.43 14.14 11.37
N VAL A 213 -2.88 15.09 10.59
CA VAL A 213 -3.13 15.19 9.13
C VAL A 213 -1.84 15.24 8.34
N ASP A 214 -0.82 15.91 8.89
CA ASP A 214 0.46 16.10 8.19
C ASP A 214 1.18 14.76 8.08
N THR A 215 1.68 14.44 6.88
CA THR A 215 2.35 13.16 6.62
C THR A 215 3.74 13.12 7.24
N PHE A 216 4.11 11.96 7.77
CA PHE A 216 5.43 11.74 8.36
C PHE A 216 6.56 11.99 7.35
N ALA A 217 6.40 11.51 6.12
CA ALA A 217 7.42 11.60 5.08
C ALA A 217 7.73 13.04 4.64
N ASP A 218 6.74 13.95 4.71
CA ASP A 218 6.91 15.33 4.27
C ASP A 218 7.41 16.26 5.37
N THR A 219 7.09 15.94 6.62
CA THR A 219 7.28 16.86 7.74
C THR A 219 8.39 16.48 8.70
N VAL A 220 8.83 15.21 8.68
CA VAL A 220 9.94 14.71 9.50
C VAL A 220 11.12 14.34 8.62
N ARG A 221 12.32 14.73 9.01
CA ARG A 221 13.52 14.41 8.23
C ARG A 221 14.78 14.36 9.09
N VAL A 222 15.56 13.30 8.93
CA VAL A 222 16.94 13.25 9.41
C VAL A 222 17.85 13.87 8.34
N ILE A 223 18.62 14.86 8.72
CA ILE A 223 19.62 15.50 7.86
C ILE A 223 20.99 14.97 8.24
N ILE A 224 21.70 14.38 7.30
CA ILE A 224 23.10 13.95 7.46
C ILE A 224 24.01 14.99 6.81
N ASN A 225 25.03 15.42 7.53
CA ASN A 225 25.97 16.47 7.10
C ASN A 225 27.15 15.88 6.32
N GLU A 226 27.13 16.00 5.00
CA GLU A 226 28.21 15.55 4.12
C GLU A 226 29.54 16.29 4.40
N SER A 227 29.51 17.52 4.92
CA SER A 227 30.70 18.30 5.26
C SER A 227 31.30 17.94 6.61
N TYR A 228 30.71 17.00 7.37
CA TYR A 228 31.24 16.61 8.68
C TYR A 228 32.60 15.92 8.53
N PRO A 229 33.61 16.26 9.35
CA PRO A 229 34.91 15.59 9.32
C PRO A 229 34.76 14.09 9.53
N GLY A 230 35.29 13.27 8.60
CA GLY A 230 35.15 11.81 8.65
C GLY A 230 33.82 11.27 8.08
N TYR A 231 32.96 12.09 7.45
CA TYR A 231 31.71 11.65 6.85
C TYR A 231 31.91 10.41 5.95
N ASN A 232 32.90 10.42 5.04
CA ASN A 232 33.12 9.32 4.11
C ASN A 232 33.49 7.99 4.79
N GLU A 233 34.09 8.05 5.97
CA GLU A 233 34.53 6.88 6.76
C GLU A 233 33.40 6.32 7.64
N ILE A 234 32.43 7.17 7.98
CA ILE A 234 31.34 6.85 8.91
C ILE A 234 30.03 6.56 8.17
N TRP A 235 29.72 7.32 7.13
CA TRP A 235 28.42 7.28 6.43
C TRP A 235 28.55 7.15 4.91
N GLY A 236 29.60 7.72 4.30
CA GLY A 236 29.81 7.79 2.85
C GLY A 236 30.26 6.47 2.23
N LEU A 237 30.79 6.55 1.01
CA LEU A 237 31.17 5.38 0.19
C LEU A 237 32.25 4.50 0.80
N ASN A 238 33.11 5.02 1.67
CA ASN A 238 34.19 4.28 2.33
C ASN A 238 33.81 3.77 3.72
N ALA A 239 32.56 3.93 4.12
CA ALA A 239 32.09 3.48 5.43
C ALA A 239 32.05 1.94 5.50
N ASP A 240 32.51 1.41 6.65
CA ASP A 240 32.26 0.01 6.99
C ASP A 240 30.76 -0.18 7.22
N GLU A 241 30.11 -1.08 6.47
CA GLU A 241 28.65 -1.27 6.52
C GLU A 241 28.12 -1.63 7.91
N ARG A 242 28.90 -2.36 8.73
CA ARG A 242 28.49 -2.70 10.09
C ARG A 242 28.46 -1.46 10.98
N LYS A 243 29.49 -0.59 10.87
CA LYS A 243 29.56 0.67 11.61
C LYS A 243 28.46 1.63 11.15
N LYS A 244 28.24 1.71 9.85
CA LYS A 244 27.18 2.53 9.25
C LYS A 244 25.79 2.09 9.73
N ASN A 245 25.51 0.78 9.76
CA ASN A 245 24.25 0.24 10.26
C ASN A 245 24.07 0.49 11.76
N ALA A 246 25.11 0.29 12.58
CA ALA A 246 25.07 0.63 13.99
C ALA A 246 24.76 2.13 14.23
N LEU A 247 25.39 3.00 13.45
CA LEU A 247 25.13 4.45 13.51
C LEU A 247 23.72 4.81 13.03
N LYS A 248 23.20 4.16 11.99
CA LYS A 248 21.79 4.33 11.55
C LYS A 248 20.83 3.99 12.69
N ILE A 249 21.03 2.87 13.37
CA ILE A 249 20.22 2.45 14.52
C ILE A 249 20.20 3.54 15.61
N GLU A 250 21.37 4.06 15.95
CA GLU A 250 21.48 5.12 16.97
C GLU A 250 20.80 6.43 16.55
N ILE A 251 21.00 6.86 15.31
CA ILE A 251 20.39 8.09 14.78
C ILE A 251 18.86 7.94 14.72
N TYR A 252 18.37 6.85 14.14
CA TYR A 252 16.93 6.66 13.95
C TYR A 252 16.20 6.43 15.27
N SER A 253 16.77 5.65 16.20
CA SER A 253 16.18 5.49 17.52
C SER A 253 16.10 6.82 18.29
N SER A 254 17.15 7.62 18.22
CA SER A 254 17.18 8.95 18.86
C SER A 254 16.16 9.90 18.22
N ALA A 255 16.02 9.86 16.88
CA ALA A 255 15.03 10.66 16.18
C ALA A 255 13.59 10.22 16.51
N MET A 256 13.30 8.90 16.57
CA MET A 256 12.01 8.39 16.97
C MET A 256 11.61 8.81 18.38
N ILE A 257 12.54 8.71 19.33
CA ILE A 257 12.30 9.17 20.72
C ILE A 257 11.98 10.67 20.75
N ALA A 258 12.75 11.49 20.04
CA ALA A 258 12.49 12.93 20.00
C ALA A 258 11.10 13.27 19.41
N ILE A 259 10.62 12.51 18.43
CA ILE A 259 9.28 12.66 17.88
C ILE A 259 8.22 12.27 18.90
N ILE A 260 8.40 11.13 19.59
CA ILE A 260 7.47 10.66 20.64
C ILE A 260 7.38 11.70 21.76
N GLU A 261 8.51 12.20 22.24
CA GLU A 261 8.54 13.22 23.29
C GLU A 261 7.82 14.50 22.86
N LYS A 262 8.03 14.94 21.62
CA LYS A 262 7.35 16.12 21.09
C LYS A 262 5.84 15.95 20.98
N ILE A 263 5.33 14.75 20.67
CA ILE A 263 3.89 14.48 20.69
C ILE A 263 3.36 14.39 22.12
N ARG A 264 4.14 13.85 23.07
CA ARG A 264 3.78 13.78 24.48
C ARG A 264 3.67 15.16 25.17
N GLU A 265 4.31 16.20 24.63
CA GLU A 265 4.15 17.57 25.12
C GLU A 265 2.70 18.09 24.99
N ASP A 266 1.92 17.53 24.06
CA ASP A 266 0.48 17.80 23.88
C ASP A 266 -0.31 16.58 24.38
N GLU A 267 -0.87 16.71 25.60
CA GLU A 267 -1.59 15.63 26.27
C GLU A 267 -2.82 15.16 25.50
N ASP A 268 -3.56 16.09 24.89
CA ASP A 268 -4.75 15.76 24.07
C ASP A 268 -4.34 14.98 22.81
N LEU A 269 -3.28 15.42 22.16
CA LEU A 269 -2.75 14.74 20.98
C LEU A 269 -2.22 13.34 21.30
N TRP A 270 -1.51 13.21 22.44
CA TRP A 270 -1.01 11.91 22.92
C TRP A 270 -2.17 10.95 23.21
N ASN A 271 -3.16 11.40 23.96
CA ASN A 271 -4.33 10.59 24.30
C ASN A 271 -5.12 10.16 23.07
N ASP A 272 -5.32 11.06 22.12
CA ASP A 272 -5.97 10.73 20.85
C ASP A 272 -5.18 9.68 20.07
N THR A 273 -3.85 9.78 20.04
CA THR A 273 -2.98 8.83 19.33
C THR A 273 -3.00 7.44 19.97
N VAL A 274 -2.91 7.39 21.31
CA VAL A 274 -2.87 6.12 22.07
C VAL A 274 -4.21 5.39 22.05
N ASN A 275 -5.32 6.12 22.02
CA ASN A 275 -6.68 5.57 22.05
C ASN A 275 -7.32 5.49 20.65
N ALA A 276 -6.61 5.87 19.59
CA ALA A 276 -7.14 5.85 18.25
C ALA A 276 -7.42 4.43 17.76
N ASN A 277 -8.58 4.24 17.10
CA ASN A 277 -8.72 3.13 16.17
C ASN A 277 -7.93 3.47 14.91
N LEU A 278 -7.11 2.54 14.42
CA LEU A 278 -6.29 2.70 13.20
C LEU A 278 -7.12 3.24 12.02
N ASP A 279 -8.39 2.82 11.89
CA ASP A 279 -9.32 3.29 10.85
C ASP A 279 -9.76 4.76 10.99
N SER A 280 -9.45 5.43 12.10
CA SER A 280 -9.87 6.82 12.38
C SER A 280 -8.78 7.85 12.12
N LEU A 281 -7.56 7.43 11.87
CA LEU A 281 -6.41 8.28 11.59
C LEU A 281 -6.26 8.53 10.08
N GLU A 282 -5.70 9.67 9.74
CA GLU A 282 -5.33 9.96 8.35
C GLU A 282 -4.08 9.15 8.01
N ASP A 283 -4.19 8.32 6.95
CA ASP A 283 -3.11 7.42 6.52
C ASP A 283 -1.79 8.17 6.27
N GLY A 284 -0.71 7.63 6.82
CA GLY A 284 0.63 8.20 6.71
C GLY A 284 0.84 9.47 7.53
N SER A 285 -0.13 9.89 8.35
CA SER A 285 0.04 10.99 9.30
C SER A 285 1.05 10.65 10.39
N ILE A 286 1.51 11.66 11.14
CA ILE A 286 2.40 11.44 12.29
C ILE A 286 1.73 10.55 13.35
N CYS A 287 0.44 10.78 13.60
CA CYS A 287 -0.31 9.97 14.56
C CYS A 287 -0.50 8.52 14.08
N ASP A 288 -0.77 8.30 12.81
CA ASP A 288 -0.84 6.98 12.21
C ASP A 288 0.51 6.23 12.31
N TRP A 289 1.61 6.90 11.95
CA TRP A 289 2.95 6.34 12.10
C TRP A 289 3.27 5.97 13.57
N LEU A 290 2.87 6.82 14.54
CA LEU A 290 3.06 6.51 15.96
C LEU A 290 2.21 5.33 16.42
N CYS A 291 0.95 5.27 16.00
CA CYS A 291 0.10 4.11 16.25
C CYS A 291 0.73 2.81 15.75
N TYR A 292 1.24 2.82 14.52
CA TYR A 292 1.98 1.69 13.97
C TYR A 292 3.22 1.35 14.81
N LEU A 293 4.04 2.36 15.15
CA LEU A 293 5.25 2.18 15.95
C LEU A 293 4.96 1.50 17.29
N PHE A 294 3.93 1.96 17.99
CA PHE A 294 3.57 1.39 19.29
C PHE A 294 2.92 0.01 19.20
N ASN A 295 2.04 -0.20 18.25
CA ASN A 295 1.31 -1.47 18.12
C ASN A 295 2.18 -2.60 17.54
N VAL A 296 3.05 -2.28 16.59
CA VAL A 296 3.82 -3.29 15.84
C VAL A 296 5.28 -3.39 16.30
N VAL A 297 5.91 -2.26 16.62
CA VAL A 297 7.35 -2.23 16.92
C VAL A 297 7.60 -2.35 18.43
N ILE A 298 6.99 -1.48 19.23
CA ILE A 298 7.26 -1.39 20.67
C ILE A 298 6.36 -2.36 21.46
N GLY A 299 5.10 -2.52 21.05
CA GLY A 299 4.12 -3.41 21.69
C GLY A 299 3.53 -2.87 23.00
N SER A 300 3.86 -1.65 23.43
CA SER A 300 3.32 -1.03 24.66
C SER A 300 3.47 0.48 24.66
N TYR A 301 2.42 1.18 25.10
CA TYR A 301 2.41 2.63 25.30
C TYR A 301 2.93 3.08 26.67
N ASN A 302 3.08 2.15 27.64
CA ASN A 302 3.35 2.46 29.04
C ASN A 302 4.84 2.40 29.41
N LEU A 303 5.73 2.29 28.42
CA LEU A 303 7.17 2.28 28.67
C LEU A 303 7.69 3.69 28.99
N ASP A 304 8.68 3.77 29.86
CA ASP A 304 9.45 5.01 30.00
C ASP A 304 10.34 5.27 28.76
N THR A 305 10.89 6.47 28.67
CA THR A 305 11.73 6.88 27.52
C THR A 305 12.95 5.97 27.32
N ASN A 306 13.56 5.49 28.41
CA ASN A 306 14.72 4.60 28.32
C ASN A 306 14.34 3.21 27.83
N GLU A 307 13.26 2.65 28.38
CA GLU A 307 12.72 1.36 27.95
C GLU A 307 12.31 1.39 26.48
N MET A 308 11.62 2.44 26.04
CA MET A 308 11.27 2.65 24.63
C MET A 308 12.50 2.73 23.73
N SER A 309 13.51 3.48 24.16
CA SER A 309 14.78 3.62 23.42
C SER A 309 15.48 2.29 23.24
N LEU A 310 15.52 1.45 24.28
CA LEU A 310 16.10 0.10 24.20
C LEU A 310 15.31 -0.79 23.27
N GLU A 311 13.97 -0.77 23.36
CA GLU A 311 13.12 -1.61 22.52
C GLU A 311 13.20 -1.20 21.04
N ILE A 312 13.20 0.09 20.72
CA ILE A 312 13.39 0.59 19.35
C ILE A 312 14.74 0.15 18.79
N ARG A 313 15.85 0.29 19.56
CA ARG A 313 17.18 -0.15 19.14
C ARG A 313 17.22 -1.66 18.89
N ARG A 314 16.62 -2.44 19.78
CA ARG A 314 16.53 -3.89 19.63
C ARG A 314 15.83 -4.26 18.34
N LYS A 315 14.66 -3.68 18.08
CA LYS A 315 13.87 -3.95 16.87
C LYS A 315 14.53 -3.49 15.58
N LEU A 316 15.22 -2.35 15.59
CA LEU A 316 16.00 -1.88 14.43
C LEU A 316 17.24 -2.76 14.19
N GLY A 317 17.82 -3.35 15.23
CA GLY A 317 19.00 -4.23 15.13
C GLY A 317 18.68 -5.68 14.77
N GLU A 318 17.43 -6.13 14.92
CA GLU A 318 16.95 -7.47 14.52
C GLU A 318 16.67 -7.59 13.00
N ARG A 319 16.68 -6.46 12.28
CA ARG A 319 16.49 -6.37 10.83
C ARG A 319 17.84 -6.30 10.12
#